data_e4e7194f460b9e7c15fa2bd7f294e89a
#
_entry.id   e4e7194f460b9e7c15fa2bd7f294e89a
#
_cell.length_a   1.000
_cell.length_b   1.000
_cell.length_c   1.000
_cell.angle_alpha   90.00
_cell.angle_beta   90.00
_cell.angle_gamma   90.00
#
_symmetry.space_group_name_H-M   'P 1'
#
loop_
_entity.id
_entity.type
_entity.pdbx_description
1 polymer ?
#
loop_
_entity_poly.entity_id
_entity_poly.type
_entity_poly.pdbx_seq_one_letter_code
_entity_poly.pdbx_strand_id
1 'polypeptide(L)'
;MDNHTHVTAADRRSSVTSRRIGAVCTALVVIGFLGGCATANFGRADKEIVAERAQQRWDLLVKNDFAGAYQYISPAGRELQKPEAYASSLRRGFWTGAKVDHVECPAADACEVDVWIEYQYRGLKMRTPVHEKWIRQKSDWWIVLEK
;
A
#
# COMPACT_ATOMS: atom_id res chain seq x y z
N MET A 1 -37.73 2.58 -60.82
CA MET A 1 -36.76 3.12 -61.78
C MET A 1 -35.44 2.64 -61.31
N ASP A 2 -35.09 1.43 -61.68
CA ASP A 2 -34.26 1.12 -62.86
C ASP A 2 -32.86 1.65 -62.67
N ASN A 3 -31.76 0.98 -62.76
CA ASN A 3 -31.42 -0.14 -63.62
C ASN A 3 -29.99 -0.58 -63.21
N HIS A 4 -29.71 -1.82 -63.03
CA HIS A 4 -28.92 -2.68 -63.90
C HIS A 4 -27.53 -2.11 -64.30
N THR A 5 -26.42 -2.78 -64.28
CA THR A 5 -26.08 -4.08 -64.92
C THR A 5 -24.63 -4.37 -64.54
N HIS A 6 -24.26 -5.59 -64.20
CA HIS A 6 -23.52 -6.58 -64.97
C HIS A 6 -22.12 -6.09 -65.47
N VAL A 7 -21.04 -6.81 -65.51
CA VAL A 7 -20.75 -8.19 -65.91
C VAL A 7 -19.23 -8.42 -65.78
N THR A 8 -18.82 -9.58 -65.37
CA THR A 8 -17.97 -10.68 -65.90
C THR A 8 -16.45 -10.48 -65.82
N ALA A 9 -15.83 -11.32 -65.14
CA ALA A 9 -15.10 -12.56 -65.47
C ALA A 9 -13.89 -12.44 -66.42
N ALA A 10 -12.81 -13.01 -66.03
CA ALA A 10 -11.91 -13.93 -66.70
C ALA A 10 -10.59 -13.99 -65.94
N ASP A 11 -10.27 -15.03 -65.26
CA ASP A 11 -9.61 -16.24 -65.73
C ASP A 11 -8.30 -15.97 -66.50
N ARG A 12 -7.21 -16.30 -65.88
CA ARG A 12 -6.13 -17.05 -66.58
C ARG A 12 -5.09 -17.59 -65.58
N ARG A 13 -5.05 -18.91 -65.59
CA ARG A 13 -4.02 -19.82 -65.10
C ARG A 13 -2.62 -19.45 -65.55
N SER A 14 -1.66 -19.76 -64.69
CA SER A 14 -0.40 -20.47 -65.03
C SER A 14 0.35 -20.67 -63.75
N SER A 15 0.35 -21.82 -63.21
CA SER A 15 1.31 -22.88 -63.09
C SER A 15 2.76 -22.45 -63.37
N VAL A 16 3.63 -22.75 -62.41
CA VAL A 16 4.86 -23.53 -62.54
C VAL A 16 5.58 -23.61 -61.20
N THR A 17 5.55 -24.76 -60.59
CA THR A 17 6.59 -25.58 -60.02
C THR A 17 7.94 -24.91 -59.73
N SER A 18 8.41 -24.91 -58.45
CA SER A 18 9.69 -25.54 -58.13
C SER A 18 9.95 -25.57 -56.62
N ARG A 19 9.93 -26.77 -56.11
CA ARG A 19 10.79 -27.34 -55.08
C ARG A 19 11.89 -26.43 -54.55
N ARG A 20 11.94 -26.22 -53.22
CA ARG A 20 13.14 -26.56 -52.44
C ARG A 20 12.77 -26.65 -50.95
N ILE A 21 13.08 -27.79 -50.43
CA ILE A 21 13.25 -28.28 -49.09
C ILE A 21 14.12 -27.26 -48.30
N GLY A 22 13.71 -26.90 -47.10
CA GLY A 22 14.61 -26.20 -46.19
C GLY A 22 13.99 -25.87 -44.84
N ALA A 23 14.28 -26.73 -43.90
CA ALA A 23 14.38 -26.45 -42.46
C ALA A 23 13.12 -25.95 -41.70
N VAL A 24 12.49 -26.92 -41.08
CA VAL A 24 11.66 -26.76 -39.90
C VAL A 24 12.52 -26.18 -38.76
N CYS A 25 12.44 -24.92 -38.50
CA CYS A 25 12.85 -24.33 -37.23
C CYS A 25 11.61 -24.24 -36.35
N THR A 26 11.40 -25.28 -35.57
CA THR A 26 10.45 -25.29 -34.45
C THR A 26 11.02 -24.36 -33.37
N ALA A 27 10.69 -23.09 -33.42
CA ALA A 27 10.91 -22.18 -32.31
C ALA A 27 9.85 -22.50 -31.24
N LEU A 28 10.20 -23.33 -30.29
CA LEU A 28 9.48 -23.48 -29.01
C LEU A 28 9.62 -22.12 -28.25
N VAL A 29 8.60 -21.30 -28.39
CA VAL A 29 8.43 -20.14 -27.49
C VAL A 29 7.99 -20.70 -26.14
N VAL A 30 8.94 -20.91 -25.26
CA VAL A 30 8.71 -21.09 -23.83
C VAL A 30 8.32 -19.71 -23.30
N ILE A 31 7.01 -19.42 -23.32
CA ILE A 31 6.47 -18.31 -22.57
C ILE A 31 6.52 -18.73 -21.10
N GLY A 32 7.64 -18.36 -20.45
CA GLY A 32 7.79 -18.50 -19.01
C GLY A 32 6.74 -17.66 -18.31
N PHE A 33 5.85 -18.33 -17.59
CA PHE A 33 4.98 -17.71 -16.59
C PHE A 33 5.81 -17.05 -15.49
N LEU A 34 6.19 -15.79 -15.68
CA LEU A 34 6.71 -14.90 -14.66
C LEU A 34 5.56 -14.10 -14.03
N GLY A 35 4.54 -14.78 -13.57
CA GLY A 35 3.37 -14.15 -12.96
C GLY A 35 3.15 -14.58 -11.51
N GLY A 36 4.15 -14.43 -10.63
CA GLY A 36 4.00 -14.95 -9.27
C GLY A 36 4.57 -14.12 -8.12
N CYS A 37 5.17 -12.94 -8.32
CA CYS A 37 5.86 -12.23 -7.24
C CYS A 37 5.33 -10.83 -6.89
N ALA A 38 4.28 -10.33 -7.55
CA ALA A 38 3.79 -8.98 -7.31
C ALA A 38 3.02 -8.83 -5.99
N THR A 39 2.34 -9.88 -5.52
CA THR A 39 1.49 -9.82 -4.32
C THR A 39 2.29 -9.88 -3.01
N ALA A 40 3.38 -10.64 -2.99
CA ALA A 40 4.22 -10.76 -1.79
C ALA A 40 5.02 -9.48 -1.48
N ASN A 41 5.38 -8.71 -2.50
CA ASN A 41 6.11 -7.44 -2.31
C ASN A 41 5.18 -6.28 -1.93
N PHE A 42 3.91 -6.31 -2.33
CA PHE A 42 2.95 -5.27 -1.99
C PHE A 42 2.73 -5.19 -0.48
N GLY A 43 2.42 -6.29 0.19
CA GLY A 43 2.22 -6.31 1.64
C GLY A 43 3.49 -5.98 2.45
N ARG A 44 4.68 -6.27 1.94
CA ARG A 44 5.94 -5.89 2.60
C ARG A 44 6.18 -4.40 2.52
N ALA A 45 6.00 -3.77 1.35
CA ALA A 45 6.12 -2.32 1.19
C ALA A 45 5.13 -1.57 2.10
N ASP A 46 3.91 -2.06 2.25
CA ASP A 46 2.91 -1.46 3.13
C ASP A 46 3.30 -1.54 4.60
N LYS A 47 3.79 -2.70 5.06
CA LYS A 47 4.29 -2.87 6.43
C LYS A 47 5.43 -1.90 6.75
N GLU A 48 6.37 -1.73 5.83
CA GLU A 48 7.48 -0.79 5.99
C GLU A 48 7.01 0.67 6.05
N ILE A 49 6.10 1.06 5.16
CA ILE A 49 5.51 2.41 5.14
C ILE A 49 4.76 2.68 6.44
N VAL A 50 3.93 1.74 6.90
CA VAL A 50 3.15 1.90 8.13
C VAL A 50 4.06 1.94 9.34
N ALA A 51 5.08 1.09 9.42
CA ALA A 51 6.06 1.09 10.50
C ALA A 51 6.78 2.45 10.60
N GLU A 52 7.24 2.99 9.47
CA GLU A 52 7.89 4.29 9.43
C GLU A 52 6.95 5.42 9.88
N ARG A 53 5.72 5.45 9.37
CA ARG A 53 4.73 6.46 9.74
C ARG A 53 4.33 6.39 11.22
N ALA A 54 4.15 5.19 11.75
CA ALA A 54 3.88 4.99 13.17
C ALA A 54 5.04 5.48 14.04
N GLN A 55 6.28 5.14 13.66
CA GLN A 55 7.47 5.61 14.38
C GLN A 55 7.58 7.13 14.34
N GLN A 56 7.43 7.76 13.18
CA GLN A 56 7.46 9.23 13.04
C GLN A 56 6.40 9.91 13.92
N ARG A 57 5.17 9.38 13.94
CA ARG A 57 4.11 9.90 14.80
C ARG A 57 4.50 9.81 16.28
N TRP A 58 5.02 8.68 16.74
CA TRP A 58 5.45 8.49 18.12
C TRP A 58 6.64 9.37 18.50
N ASP A 59 7.58 9.58 17.58
CA ASP A 59 8.70 10.51 17.79
C ASP A 59 8.23 11.96 18.02
N LEU A 60 7.15 12.38 17.33
CA LEU A 60 6.50 13.67 17.57
C LEU A 60 5.81 13.72 18.93
N LEU A 61 5.12 12.66 19.33
CA LEU A 61 4.49 12.56 20.65
C LEU A 61 5.53 12.66 21.78
N VAL A 62 6.65 11.96 21.67
CA VAL A 62 7.77 12.02 22.63
C VAL A 62 8.37 13.42 22.70
N LYS A 63 8.45 14.11 21.57
CA LYS A 63 8.90 15.52 21.49
C LYS A 63 7.85 16.53 21.95
N ASN A 64 6.64 16.09 22.32
CA ASN A 64 5.47 16.91 22.63
C ASN A 64 4.99 17.81 21.45
N ASP A 65 5.31 17.41 20.22
CA ASP A 65 4.74 18.01 19.01
C ASP A 65 3.40 17.33 18.69
N PHE A 66 2.39 17.70 19.45
CA PHE A 66 1.05 17.14 19.30
C PHE A 66 0.36 17.60 18.03
N ALA A 67 0.71 18.79 17.53
CA ALA A 67 0.18 19.29 16.26
C ALA A 67 0.70 18.48 15.08
N GLY A 68 1.99 18.15 15.07
CA GLY A 68 2.58 17.24 14.09
C GLY A 68 2.00 15.83 14.16
N ALA A 69 1.89 15.26 15.37
CA ALA A 69 1.32 13.94 15.57
C ALA A 69 -0.17 13.85 15.14
N TYR A 70 -0.92 14.93 15.30
CA TYR A 70 -2.32 15.03 14.85
C TYR A 70 -2.48 14.83 13.33
N GLN A 71 -1.49 15.19 12.53
CA GLN A 71 -1.55 15.05 11.08
C GLN A 71 -1.59 13.59 10.60
N TYR A 72 -1.25 12.64 11.47
CA TYR A 72 -1.33 11.20 11.17
C TYR A 72 -2.72 10.60 11.42
N ILE A 73 -3.62 11.35 12.07
CA ILE A 73 -4.99 10.89 12.33
C ILE A 73 -5.79 10.88 11.03
N SER A 74 -6.61 9.87 10.86
CA SER A 74 -7.46 9.73 9.67
C SER A 74 -8.34 10.97 9.46
N PRO A 75 -8.65 11.33 8.20
CA PRO A 75 -9.54 12.46 7.91
C PRO A 75 -10.86 12.38 8.70
N ALA A 76 -11.49 11.21 8.77
CA ALA A 76 -12.71 11.02 9.56
C ALA A 76 -12.46 11.24 11.08
N GLY A 77 -11.32 10.78 11.61
CA GLY A 77 -10.93 11.02 12.99
C GLY A 77 -10.77 12.51 13.31
N ARG A 78 -10.20 13.26 12.39
CA ARG A 78 -10.03 14.72 12.53
C ARG A 78 -11.35 15.51 12.46
N GLU A 79 -12.37 14.97 11.83
CA GLU A 79 -13.73 15.53 11.90
C GLU A 79 -14.33 15.38 13.30
N LEU A 80 -14.03 14.26 13.96
CA LEU A 80 -14.59 13.92 15.28
C LEU A 80 -13.82 14.60 16.43
N GLN A 81 -12.51 14.79 16.29
CA GLN A 81 -11.65 15.34 17.33
C GLN A 81 -10.79 16.46 16.76
N LYS A 82 -11.06 17.70 17.18
CA LYS A 82 -10.30 18.88 16.75
C LYS A 82 -8.88 18.90 17.35
N PRO A 83 -7.93 19.62 16.72
CA PRO A 83 -6.52 19.64 17.16
C PRO A 83 -6.33 20.03 18.62
N GLU A 84 -7.10 21.02 19.11
CA GLU A 84 -7.01 21.51 20.48
C GLU A 84 -7.50 20.45 21.48
N ALA A 85 -8.60 19.76 21.16
CA ALA A 85 -9.13 18.67 21.95
C ALA A 85 -8.17 17.48 21.98
N TYR A 86 -7.54 17.16 20.85
CA TYR A 86 -6.50 16.13 20.77
C TYR A 86 -5.30 16.51 21.65
N ALA A 87 -4.75 17.71 21.50
CA ALA A 87 -3.60 18.15 22.26
C ALA A 87 -3.89 18.20 23.77
N SER A 88 -5.09 18.62 24.17
CA SER A 88 -5.49 18.68 25.60
C SER A 88 -5.75 17.30 26.21
N SER A 89 -6.05 16.29 25.41
CA SER A 89 -6.21 14.90 25.86
C SER A 89 -4.86 14.21 26.15
N LEU A 90 -3.76 14.79 25.68
CA LEU A 90 -2.42 14.25 25.82
C LEU A 90 -1.64 14.93 26.95
N ARG A 91 -0.81 14.12 27.62
CA ARG A 91 -0.03 14.58 28.74
C ARG A 91 1.38 14.95 28.31
N ARG A 92 1.73 16.26 28.39
CA ARG A 92 3.09 16.73 28.07
C ARG A 92 4.14 16.07 28.95
N GLY A 93 5.25 15.67 28.32
CA GLY A 93 6.40 15.07 29.02
C GLY A 93 6.10 13.69 29.62
N PHE A 94 4.97 13.08 29.27
CA PHE A 94 4.63 11.76 29.76
C PHE A 94 5.48 10.67 29.11
N TRP A 95 5.57 10.68 27.77
CA TRP A 95 6.36 9.71 27.03
C TRP A 95 7.83 10.11 26.98
N THR A 96 8.72 9.15 27.27
CA THR A 96 10.17 9.33 27.25
C THR A 96 10.82 8.59 26.07
N GLY A 97 10.10 7.66 25.47
CA GLY A 97 10.52 6.90 24.29
C GLY A 97 9.38 6.10 23.70
N ALA A 98 9.52 5.76 22.43
CA ALA A 98 8.63 4.84 21.74
C ALA A 98 9.36 4.10 20.65
N LYS A 99 9.01 2.84 20.41
CA LYS A 99 9.58 2.01 19.35
C LYS A 99 8.52 1.10 18.75
N VAL A 100 8.35 1.19 17.45
CA VAL A 100 7.55 0.22 16.70
C VAL A 100 8.24 -1.15 16.78
N ASP A 101 7.49 -2.16 17.16
CA ASP A 101 7.96 -3.52 17.37
C ASP A 101 7.53 -4.44 16.24
N HIS A 102 6.24 -4.40 15.90
CA HIS A 102 5.66 -5.27 14.88
C HIS A 102 4.59 -4.56 14.07
N VAL A 103 4.47 -4.93 12.80
CA VAL A 103 3.39 -4.49 11.90
C VAL A 103 2.83 -5.69 11.17
N GLU A 104 1.53 -5.87 11.26
CA GLU A 104 0.78 -6.86 10.49
C GLU A 104 -0.28 -6.15 9.65
N CYS A 105 -0.43 -6.56 8.37
CA CYS A 105 -1.44 -6.00 7.48
C CYS A 105 -2.36 -7.15 7.03
N PRO A 106 -3.43 -7.42 7.79
CA PRO A 106 -4.36 -8.50 7.47
C PRO A 106 -5.20 -8.22 6.22
N ALA A 107 -5.29 -6.96 5.80
CA ALA A 107 -5.96 -6.53 4.58
C ALA A 107 -5.14 -5.49 3.82
N ALA A 108 -5.46 -5.28 2.55
CA ALA A 108 -4.76 -4.33 1.69
C ALA A 108 -4.92 -2.86 2.14
N ASP A 109 -5.93 -2.58 2.95
CA ASP A 109 -6.31 -1.26 3.45
C ASP A 109 -6.30 -1.14 4.98
N ALA A 110 -5.83 -2.17 5.70
CA ALA A 110 -5.77 -2.19 7.15
C ALA A 110 -4.48 -2.85 7.65
N CYS A 111 -3.80 -2.18 8.59
CA CYS A 111 -2.66 -2.70 9.31
C CYS A 111 -2.84 -2.50 10.82
N GLU A 112 -2.24 -3.41 11.58
CA GLU A 112 -2.12 -3.37 13.04
C GLU A 112 -0.65 -3.15 13.37
N VAL A 113 -0.39 -2.27 14.35
CA VAL A 113 0.97 -1.87 14.74
C VAL A 113 1.12 -2.02 16.24
N ASP A 114 2.11 -2.77 16.64
CA ASP A 114 2.54 -2.88 18.03
C ASP A 114 3.69 -1.92 18.30
N VAL A 115 3.52 -1.09 19.32
CA VAL A 115 4.50 -0.09 19.72
C VAL A 115 4.83 -0.25 21.20
N TRP A 116 6.09 -0.38 21.53
CA TRP A 116 6.53 -0.22 22.89
C TRP A 116 6.70 1.24 23.23
N ILE A 117 5.98 1.73 24.25
CA ILE A 117 6.12 3.08 24.77
C ILE A 117 6.83 3.06 26.13
N GLU A 118 7.67 4.06 26.34
CA GLU A 118 8.36 4.29 27.60
C GLU A 118 7.85 5.58 28.25
N TYR A 119 7.65 5.54 29.55
CA TYR A 119 7.19 6.68 30.33
C TYR A 119 7.68 6.62 31.77
N GLN A 120 7.55 7.73 32.48
CA GLN A 120 7.84 7.76 33.91
C GLN A 120 6.57 7.87 34.73
N TYR A 121 6.46 7.03 35.73
CA TYR A 121 5.38 7.09 36.71
C TYR A 121 5.95 7.01 38.14
N ARG A 122 5.71 8.06 38.95
CA ARG A 122 6.23 8.16 40.33
C ARG A 122 7.74 7.92 40.43
N GLY A 123 8.52 8.42 39.47
CA GLY A 123 9.96 8.26 39.44
C GLY A 123 10.47 6.91 38.89
N LEU A 124 9.58 5.98 38.57
CA LEU A 124 9.91 4.69 37.99
C LEU A 124 9.81 4.75 36.46
N LYS A 125 10.78 4.18 35.77
CA LYS A 125 10.72 3.95 34.32
C LYS A 125 9.79 2.78 34.04
N MET A 126 8.80 3.01 33.23
CA MET A 126 7.80 2.04 32.83
C MET A 126 7.86 1.82 31.33
N ARG A 127 7.49 0.63 30.88
CA ARG A 127 7.35 0.28 29.47
C ARG A 127 6.06 -0.52 29.29
N THR A 128 5.28 -0.19 28.30
CA THR A 128 4.03 -0.90 28.00
C THR A 128 3.82 -1.01 26.49
N PRO A 129 3.23 -2.11 26.00
CA PRO A 129 2.82 -2.19 24.61
C PRO A 129 1.55 -1.36 24.39
N VAL A 130 1.46 -0.78 23.17
CA VAL A 130 0.27 -0.12 22.65
C VAL A 130 -0.02 -0.74 21.30
N HIS A 131 -1.28 -1.04 21.05
CA HIS A 131 -1.76 -1.53 19.75
C HIS A 131 -2.44 -0.39 19.01
N GLU A 132 -2.09 -0.20 17.76
CA GLU A 132 -2.65 0.83 16.89
C GLU A 132 -3.25 0.22 15.65
N LYS A 133 -4.37 0.78 15.18
CA LYS A 133 -4.98 0.44 13.91
C LYS A 133 -4.71 1.53 12.89
N TRP A 134 -4.19 1.11 11.76
CA TRP A 134 -3.87 1.98 10.64
C TRP A 134 -4.71 1.57 9.43
N ILE A 135 -5.30 2.56 8.76
CA ILE A 135 -6.11 2.34 7.56
C ILE A 135 -5.55 3.10 6.38
N ARG A 136 -5.68 2.49 5.21
CA ARG A 136 -5.36 3.18 3.95
C ARG A 136 -6.59 3.93 3.47
N GLN A 137 -6.41 5.23 3.19
CA GLN A 137 -7.40 6.04 2.50
C GLN A 137 -6.73 6.75 1.34
N LYS A 138 -7.20 6.52 0.13
CA LYS A 138 -6.52 6.93 -1.12
C LYS A 138 -5.15 6.26 -1.22
N SER A 139 -4.07 7.05 -1.22
CA SER A 139 -2.68 6.59 -1.30
C SER A 139 -1.94 6.57 0.04
N ASP A 140 -2.59 7.06 1.13
CA ASP A 140 -1.93 7.29 2.41
C ASP A 140 -2.46 6.39 3.51
N TRP A 141 -1.59 6.14 4.51
CA TRP A 141 -1.91 5.41 5.72
C TRP A 141 -2.16 6.35 6.89
N TRP A 142 -3.23 6.09 7.66
CA TRP A 142 -3.70 6.94 8.74
C TRP A 142 -4.00 6.11 9.98
N ILE A 143 -3.66 6.65 11.15
CA ILE A 143 -4.08 6.04 12.41
C ILE A 143 -5.57 6.28 12.66
N VAL A 144 -6.22 5.26 13.20
CA VAL A 144 -7.57 5.34 13.78
C VAL A 144 -7.42 5.43 15.29
N LEU A 145 -7.88 6.55 15.88
CA LEU A 145 -7.89 6.66 17.34
C LEU A 145 -9.04 5.83 17.91
N GLU A 146 -8.73 4.88 18.75
CA GLU A 146 -9.73 4.17 19.54
C GLU A 146 -10.17 5.07 20.72
N LYS A 147 -11.47 4.98 21.10
CA LYS A 147 -12.05 5.74 22.22
C LYS A 147 -11.87 4.98 23.51
#